data_713ad43cc4ec85ae148dd6bed9218e2e
#
_entry.id   713ad43cc4ec85ae148dd6bed9218e2e
#
_cell.length_a   1.000
_cell.length_b   1.000
_cell.length_c   1.000
_cell.angle_alpha   90.00
_cell.angle_beta   90.00
_cell.angle_gamma   90.00
#
_symmetry.space_group_name_H-M   'P 1'
#
loop_
_entity.id
_entity.type
_entity.pdbx_description
1 polymer ?
#
loop_
_entity_poly.entity_id
_entity_poly.type
_entity_poly.pdbx_seq_one_letter_code
_entity_poly.pdbx_strand_id
1 'polypeptide(L)'
;MTKFKISALFLVLFSSTILFAQENGSDKILYEENKKYELGGITVVGVEQFSEQSVKLYAGLKTGQQLKIPGDKLSSAIKKLYSTKRFSKVDVYISKLDGEIIYLEFNVTELPQLNEISISGVRKSKAKTLLSEAELKSGEMLTENLLVTTKNYFTKKYTDKGYLKTKVSLDTKKDTSQTNAVNMRVYIDKGAKIKIKNIRFHGNQKVSSKKLRSYLKNTKQKFWGRFWKNSKYIEEEYKEDLDNLIDKYGEQGFRDARIISDTITWNDDNKTIDLDITLEEGKRYYFGDIKFLGNVNYSTDQLQRFLKIQK
;
A
#
# COMPACT_ATOMS: atom_id res chain seq x y z
N MET A 1 68.28 44.89 35.61
CA MET A 1 66.92 44.46 36.01
C MET A 1 66.50 43.35 35.13
N THR A 2 66.80 42.12 35.50
CA THR A 2 66.63 40.90 34.68
C THR A 2 65.58 40.05 35.31
N LYS A 3 64.45 39.80 34.62
CA LYS A 3 63.35 38.96 35.06
C LYS A 3 63.60 37.54 34.66
N PHE A 4 63.75 36.67 35.66
CA PHE A 4 63.81 35.22 35.52
C PHE A 4 62.40 34.64 35.25
N LYS A 5 62.24 33.87 34.17
CA LYS A 5 61.04 33.06 33.94
C LYS A 5 61.31 31.64 34.38
N ILE A 6 60.56 31.18 35.37
CA ILE A 6 60.53 29.79 35.81
C ILE A 6 59.55 29.08 34.91
N SER A 7 60.06 28.10 34.15
CA SER A 7 59.24 27.22 33.31
C SER A 7 58.89 26.00 34.17
N ALA A 8 57.62 25.87 34.53
CA ALA A 8 57.13 24.67 35.25
C ALA A 8 56.83 23.58 34.21
N LEU A 9 57.62 22.52 34.28
CA LEU A 9 57.46 21.31 33.49
C LEU A 9 56.34 20.48 34.14
N PHE A 10 55.17 20.48 33.52
CA PHE A 10 54.04 19.62 33.94
C PHE A 10 54.27 18.21 33.35
N LEU A 11 54.66 17.29 34.20
CA LEU A 11 54.75 15.87 33.87
C LEU A 11 53.35 15.26 33.94
N VAL A 12 52.70 15.10 32.78
CA VAL A 12 51.42 14.39 32.70
C VAL A 12 51.67 12.89 32.75
N LEU A 13 51.41 12.29 33.89
CA LEU A 13 51.31 10.84 34.01
C LEU A 13 50.06 10.36 33.31
N PHE A 14 50.26 9.73 32.15
CA PHE A 14 49.20 9.04 31.38
C PHE A 14 48.97 7.70 32.09
N SER A 15 48.04 7.66 33.06
CA SER A 15 47.53 6.40 33.57
C SER A 15 46.60 5.79 32.52
N SER A 16 47.10 4.82 31.79
CA SER A 16 46.31 3.95 30.91
C SER A 16 45.40 3.09 31.81
N THR A 17 44.17 3.57 32.05
CA THR A 17 43.08 2.71 32.49
C THR A 17 42.70 1.81 31.32
N ILE A 18 43.16 0.57 31.39
CA ILE A 18 42.66 -0.50 30.54
C ILE A 18 41.20 -0.70 30.99
N LEU A 19 40.24 -0.13 30.23
CA LEU A 19 38.84 -0.52 30.27
C LEU A 19 38.77 -1.95 29.74
N PHE A 20 38.72 -2.91 30.65
CA PHE A 20 38.18 -4.22 30.35
C PHE A 20 36.72 -3.98 29.96
N ALA A 21 36.42 -3.92 28.67
CA ALA A 21 35.08 -4.15 28.18
C ALA A 21 34.74 -5.57 28.64
N GLN A 22 33.90 -5.70 29.65
CA GLN A 22 33.21 -6.95 29.93
C GLN A 22 32.35 -7.23 28.69
N GLU A 23 32.91 -7.96 27.75
CA GLU A 23 32.15 -8.71 26.78
C GLU A 23 31.30 -9.66 27.63
N ASN A 24 30.00 -9.37 27.75
CA ASN A 24 29.03 -10.34 28.27
C ASN A 24 29.12 -11.55 27.34
N GLY A 25 29.99 -12.45 27.67
CA GLY A 25 30.10 -13.75 27.04
C GLY A 25 28.80 -14.50 27.30
N SER A 26 27.84 -14.36 26.35
CA SER A 26 26.86 -15.41 26.19
C SER A 26 27.67 -16.63 25.76
N ASP A 27 27.85 -17.59 26.64
CA ASP A 27 28.45 -18.88 26.34
C ASP A 27 27.77 -19.39 25.08
N LYS A 28 28.51 -19.35 23.95
CA LYS A 28 28.03 -19.90 22.71
C LYS A 28 27.89 -21.40 22.90
N ILE A 29 26.65 -21.87 23.06
CA ILE A 29 26.36 -23.30 23.10
C ILE A 29 26.79 -23.87 21.74
N LEU A 30 27.88 -24.65 21.76
CA LEU A 30 28.39 -25.32 20.56
C LEU A 30 27.47 -26.51 20.25
N TYR A 31 26.79 -26.46 19.14
CA TYR A 31 25.99 -27.56 18.60
C TYR A 31 26.51 -27.99 17.22
N GLU A 32 26.34 -29.25 16.88
CA GLU A 32 26.71 -29.76 15.57
C GLU A 32 25.57 -29.53 14.57
N GLU A 33 25.84 -28.79 13.51
CA GLU A 33 24.86 -28.56 12.46
C GLU A 33 24.46 -29.88 11.79
N ASN A 34 23.17 -29.96 11.47
CA ASN A 34 22.57 -31.12 10.80
C ASN A 34 22.49 -32.42 11.65
N LYS A 35 22.93 -32.41 12.90
CA LYS A 35 22.72 -33.51 13.83
C LYS A 35 21.25 -33.54 14.28
N LYS A 36 20.74 -34.72 14.63
CA LYS A 36 19.45 -34.91 15.24
C LYS A 36 19.59 -34.81 16.76
N TYR A 37 18.73 -34.02 17.37
CA TYR A 37 18.65 -33.85 18.82
C TYR A 37 17.24 -34.20 19.29
N GLU A 38 17.12 -34.72 20.50
CA GLU A 38 15.83 -34.90 21.16
C GLU A 38 15.44 -33.58 21.84
N LEU A 39 14.21 -33.11 21.65
CA LEU A 39 13.72 -31.91 22.30
C LEU A 39 13.41 -32.17 23.78
N GLY A 40 14.25 -31.68 24.68
CA GLY A 40 14.08 -31.82 26.14
C GLY A 40 13.02 -30.87 26.69
N GLY A 41 12.87 -29.70 26.12
CA GLY A 41 11.89 -28.72 26.59
C GLY A 41 11.89 -27.43 25.78
N ILE A 42 10.84 -26.63 25.98
CA ILE A 42 10.68 -25.31 25.39
C ILE A 42 10.34 -24.32 26.51
N THR A 43 11.10 -23.23 26.56
CA THR A 43 10.77 -22.02 27.31
C THR A 43 10.28 -20.94 26.34
N VAL A 44 9.40 -20.06 26.80
CA VAL A 44 8.89 -18.94 26.00
C VAL A 44 9.07 -17.66 26.80
N VAL A 45 9.63 -16.64 26.18
CA VAL A 45 9.80 -15.32 26.76
C VAL A 45 9.21 -14.25 25.84
N GLY A 46 8.87 -13.09 26.41
CA GLY A 46 8.33 -11.95 25.65
C GLY A 46 6.82 -11.99 25.43
N VAL A 47 6.10 -12.90 26.12
CA VAL A 47 4.63 -12.90 26.11
C VAL A 47 4.07 -11.90 27.12
N GLU A 48 3.04 -11.16 26.73
CA GLU A 48 2.32 -10.19 27.56
C GLU A 48 0.84 -10.57 27.75
N GLN A 49 0.17 -10.96 26.67
CA GLN A 49 -1.25 -11.34 26.67
C GLN A 49 -1.46 -12.84 26.52
N PHE A 50 -0.56 -13.51 25.77
CA PHE A 50 -0.66 -14.94 25.54
C PHE A 50 0.07 -15.72 26.65
N SER A 51 -0.41 -16.92 26.95
CA SER A 51 0.33 -17.82 27.83
C SER A 51 1.45 -18.51 27.06
N GLU A 52 2.55 -18.83 27.73
CA GLU A 52 3.61 -19.69 27.16
C GLU A 52 3.06 -20.98 26.57
N GLN A 53 2.06 -21.57 27.23
CA GLN A 53 1.42 -22.80 26.80
C GLN A 53 0.76 -22.66 25.42
N SER A 54 0.13 -21.48 25.17
CA SER A 54 -0.48 -21.18 23.87
C SER A 54 0.58 -21.08 22.78
N VAL A 55 1.73 -20.45 23.06
CA VAL A 55 2.82 -20.34 22.09
C VAL A 55 3.40 -21.72 21.77
N LYS A 56 3.63 -22.57 22.78
CA LYS A 56 4.10 -23.96 22.62
C LYS A 56 3.13 -24.78 21.77
N LEU A 57 1.82 -24.62 22.01
CA LEU A 57 0.76 -25.29 21.23
C LEU A 57 0.77 -24.84 19.76
N TYR A 58 0.85 -23.55 19.50
CA TYR A 58 0.91 -23.00 18.13
C TYR A 58 2.19 -23.40 17.39
N ALA A 59 3.34 -23.43 18.05
CA ALA A 59 4.57 -23.94 17.48
C ALA A 59 4.47 -25.41 17.04
N GLY A 60 3.64 -26.20 17.76
CA GLY A 60 3.38 -27.59 17.41
C GLY A 60 4.58 -28.52 17.61
N LEU A 61 5.52 -28.14 18.47
CA LEU A 61 6.66 -28.94 18.88
C LEU A 61 6.32 -29.69 20.18
N LYS A 62 6.78 -30.94 20.30
CA LYS A 62 6.54 -31.78 21.46
C LYS A 62 7.85 -32.23 22.09
N THR A 63 7.94 -32.20 23.41
CA THR A 63 9.05 -32.81 24.16
C THR A 63 9.22 -34.27 23.78
N GLY A 64 10.44 -34.75 23.68
CA GLY A 64 10.79 -36.11 23.25
C GLY A 64 10.87 -36.31 21.75
N GLN A 65 10.45 -35.31 20.92
CA GLN A 65 10.56 -35.45 19.47
C GLN A 65 11.99 -35.18 18.96
N GLN A 66 12.34 -35.91 17.90
CA GLN A 66 13.62 -35.68 17.22
C GLN A 66 13.54 -34.43 16.32
N LEU A 67 14.51 -33.52 16.50
CA LEU A 67 14.69 -32.30 15.73
C LEU A 67 16.07 -32.29 15.08
N LYS A 68 16.12 -31.78 13.87
CA LYS A 68 17.36 -31.38 13.20
C LYS A 68 17.49 -29.86 13.30
N ILE A 69 18.68 -29.35 13.64
CA ILE A 69 18.92 -27.91 13.81
C ILE A 69 20.13 -27.49 12.98
N PRO A 70 19.95 -26.53 12.06
CA PRO A 70 18.67 -26.02 11.56
C PRO A 70 17.89 -27.10 10.81
N GLY A 71 16.54 -26.99 10.76
CA GLY A 71 15.74 -27.98 10.09
C GLY A 71 14.26 -27.62 9.91
N ASP A 72 13.57 -28.45 9.12
CA ASP A 72 12.21 -28.17 8.64
C ASP A 72 11.17 -28.07 9.79
N LYS A 73 11.32 -28.89 10.82
CA LYS A 73 10.38 -28.87 11.95
C LYS A 73 10.45 -27.54 12.70
N LEU A 74 11.65 -27.03 12.95
CA LEU A 74 11.85 -25.74 13.61
C LEU A 74 11.36 -24.59 12.71
N SER A 75 11.73 -24.61 11.44
CA SER A 75 11.25 -23.62 10.46
C SER A 75 9.72 -23.63 10.32
N SER A 76 9.11 -24.82 10.36
CA SER A 76 7.65 -24.96 10.35
C SER A 76 6.99 -24.41 11.61
N ALA A 77 7.59 -24.62 12.78
CA ALA A 77 7.11 -24.07 14.04
C ALA A 77 7.12 -22.54 14.02
N ILE A 78 8.21 -21.93 13.57
CA ILE A 78 8.31 -20.46 13.40
C ILE A 78 7.26 -19.94 12.41
N LYS A 79 7.11 -20.59 11.24
CA LYS A 79 6.08 -20.25 10.25
C LYS A 79 4.66 -20.35 10.80
N LYS A 80 4.37 -21.36 11.60
CA LYS A 80 3.06 -21.51 12.27
C LYS A 80 2.79 -20.34 13.23
N LEU A 81 3.77 -19.95 14.05
CA LEU A 81 3.62 -18.80 14.95
C LEU A 81 3.34 -17.50 14.17
N TYR A 82 4.08 -17.22 13.09
CA TYR A 82 3.79 -16.08 12.23
C TYR A 82 2.41 -16.16 11.54
N SER A 83 1.97 -17.36 11.15
CA SER A 83 0.67 -17.55 10.50
C SER A 83 -0.53 -17.22 11.41
N THR A 84 -0.33 -17.24 12.73
CA THR A 84 -1.35 -16.78 13.69
C THR A 84 -1.63 -15.28 13.60
N LYS A 85 -0.72 -14.50 12.97
CA LYS A 85 -0.74 -13.02 12.91
C LYS A 85 -0.78 -12.34 14.29
N ARG A 86 -0.24 -13.01 15.31
CA ARG A 86 -0.21 -12.54 16.70
C ARG A 86 1.15 -12.02 17.12
N PHE A 87 2.20 -12.41 16.41
CA PHE A 87 3.59 -12.10 16.73
C PHE A 87 4.22 -11.29 15.60
N SER A 88 4.92 -10.22 15.96
CA SER A 88 5.74 -9.39 15.07
C SER A 88 7.14 -9.97 14.88
N LYS A 89 7.64 -10.66 15.91
CA LYS A 89 8.97 -11.27 15.92
C LYS A 89 8.94 -12.61 16.64
N VAL A 90 9.67 -13.58 16.12
CA VAL A 90 9.88 -14.90 16.70
C VAL A 90 11.33 -15.29 16.47
N ASP A 91 12.13 -15.23 17.51
CA ASP A 91 13.49 -15.75 17.54
C ASP A 91 13.52 -17.06 18.31
N VAL A 92 14.40 -17.97 17.92
CA VAL A 92 14.58 -19.23 18.63
C VAL A 92 16.05 -19.40 18.95
N TYR A 93 16.33 -19.62 20.22
CA TYR A 93 17.66 -19.84 20.74
C TYR A 93 17.76 -21.25 21.34
N ILE A 94 18.98 -21.78 21.37
CA ILE A 94 19.30 -22.95 22.16
C ILE A 94 19.61 -22.47 23.58
N SER A 95 18.76 -22.80 24.52
CA SER A 95 18.95 -22.39 25.93
C SER A 95 19.85 -23.36 26.73
N LYS A 96 19.85 -24.64 26.34
CA LYS A 96 20.70 -25.67 26.96
C LYS A 96 20.90 -26.84 25.96
N LEU A 97 22.09 -27.44 26.01
CA LEU A 97 22.41 -28.70 25.34
C LEU A 97 22.98 -29.66 26.37
N ASP A 98 22.38 -30.86 26.47
CA ASP A 98 22.78 -31.91 27.42
C ASP A 98 22.94 -33.23 26.63
N GLY A 99 24.13 -33.48 26.14
CA GLY A 99 24.43 -34.58 25.24
C GLY A 99 23.66 -34.45 23.90
N GLU A 100 22.67 -35.30 23.68
CA GLU A 100 21.79 -35.26 22.51
C GLU A 100 20.42 -34.61 22.79
N ILE A 101 20.23 -34.13 24.04
CA ILE A 101 18.99 -33.45 24.43
C ILE A 101 19.17 -31.94 24.34
N ILE A 102 18.30 -31.29 23.54
CA ILE A 102 18.34 -29.85 23.29
C ILE A 102 17.12 -29.15 23.91
N TYR A 103 17.36 -28.00 24.53
CA TYR A 103 16.32 -27.14 25.07
C TYR A 103 16.27 -25.86 24.24
N LEU A 104 15.05 -25.45 23.86
CA LEU A 104 14.83 -24.28 23.02
C LEU A 104 14.16 -23.16 23.83
N GLU A 105 14.58 -21.93 23.55
CA GLU A 105 13.91 -20.73 24.03
C GLU A 105 13.32 -19.98 22.83
N PHE A 106 12.00 -19.78 22.86
CA PHE A 106 11.29 -18.95 21.92
C PHE A 106 11.15 -17.55 22.50
N ASN A 107 11.85 -16.60 21.91
CA ASN A 107 11.73 -15.18 22.25
C ASN A 107 10.77 -14.56 21.26
N VAL A 108 9.57 -14.22 21.72
CA VAL A 108 8.50 -13.70 20.88
C VAL A 108 8.18 -12.25 21.24
N THR A 109 7.78 -11.47 20.23
CA THR A 109 7.21 -10.14 20.43
C THR A 109 5.78 -10.16 19.94
N GLU A 110 4.84 -9.94 20.82
CA GLU A 110 3.42 -9.89 20.48
C GLU A 110 3.07 -8.62 19.70
N LEU A 111 2.17 -8.74 18.73
CA LEU A 111 1.54 -7.58 18.11
C LEU A 111 0.54 -6.97 19.09
N PRO A 112 0.51 -5.65 19.25
CA PRO A 112 -0.50 -5.01 20.08
C PRO A 112 -1.88 -5.09 19.46
N GLN A 113 -2.92 -5.10 20.29
CA GLN A 113 -4.32 -5.04 19.87
C GLN A 113 -4.80 -3.60 19.79
N LEU A 114 -5.63 -3.30 18.77
CA LEU A 114 -6.36 -2.05 18.70
C LEU A 114 -7.44 -2.02 19.80
N ASN A 115 -7.39 -1.05 20.69
CA ASN A 115 -8.46 -0.82 21.67
C ASN A 115 -9.43 0.22 21.13
N GLU A 116 -9.05 1.48 21.09
CA GLU A 116 -9.86 2.56 20.57
C GLU A 116 -9.37 3.03 19.21
N ILE A 117 -10.32 3.29 18.28
CA ILE A 117 -10.03 3.81 16.96
C ILE A 117 -10.82 5.08 16.76
N SER A 118 -10.15 6.18 16.45
CA SER A 118 -10.77 7.47 16.22
C SER A 118 -10.36 8.07 14.88
N ILE A 119 -11.30 8.78 14.22
CA ILE A 119 -11.02 9.53 12.99
C ILE A 119 -11.23 11.01 13.25
N SER A 120 -10.25 11.81 12.87
CA SER A 120 -10.25 13.27 12.95
C SER A 120 -10.03 13.92 11.56
N GLY A 121 -10.22 15.24 11.45
CA GLY A 121 -10.20 15.95 10.16
C GLY A 121 -11.48 15.87 9.34
N VAL A 122 -12.49 15.14 9.84
CA VAL A 122 -13.83 15.02 9.23
C VAL A 122 -14.92 15.23 10.27
N ARG A 123 -16.18 15.45 9.82
CA ARG A 123 -17.32 15.60 10.73
C ARG A 123 -17.56 14.29 11.50
N LYS A 124 -17.97 14.37 12.78
CA LYS A 124 -18.20 13.21 13.66
C LYS A 124 -19.13 12.14 13.06
N SER A 125 -20.25 12.56 12.43
CA SER A 125 -21.16 11.61 11.75
C SER A 125 -20.45 10.85 10.62
N LYS A 126 -19.59 11.54 9.86
CA LYS A 126 -18.82 10.91 8.78
C LYS A 126 -17.72 10.01 9.31
N ALA A 127 -17.08 10.37 10.42
CA ALA A 127 -16.07 9.53 11.07
C ALA A 127 -16.64 8.16 11.43
N LYS A 128 -17.84 8.11 12.05
CA LYS A 128 -18.51 6.85 12.39
C LYS A 128 -18.78 5.96 11.16
N THR A 129 -19.28 6.57 10.07
CA THR A 129 -19.49 5.86 8.79
C THR A 129 -18.18 5.32 8.21
N LEU A 130 -17.11 6.13 8.25
CA LEU A 130 -15.81 5.76 7.72
C LEU A 130 -15.16 4.59 8.48
N LEU A 131 -15.32 4.55 9.80
CA LEU A 131 -14.85 3.43 10.62
C LEU A 131 -15.57 2.13 10.23
N SER A 132 -16.90 2.19 10.10
CA SER A 132 -17.69 1.02 9.68
C SER A 132 -17.32 0.55 8.28
N GLU A 133 -17.13 1.48 7.32
CA GLU A 133 -16.79 1.17 5.94
C GLU A 133 -15.34 0.63 5.79
N ALA A 134 -14.42 1.02 6.68
CA ALA A 134 -13.04 0.55 6.68
C ALA A 134 -12.87 -0.81 7.40
N GLU A 135 -13.95 -1.34 7.97
CA GLU A 135 -13.98 -2.61 8.72
C GLU A 135 -13.00 -2.68 9.90
N LEU A 136 -12.51 -1.53 10.37
CA LEU A 136 -11.62 -1.45 11.52
C LEU A 136 -12.34 -1.78 12.82
N LYS A 137 -11.83 -2.76 13.55
CA LYS A 137 -12.47 -3.25 14.79
C LYS A 137 -11.53 -3.19 15.97
N SER A 138 -12.09 -2.86 17.14
CA SER A 138 -11.41 -3.08 18.41
C SER A 138 -11.09 -4.57 18.60
N GLY A 139 -9.95 -4.90 19.18
CA GLY A 139 -9.46 -6.26 19.35
C GLY A 139 -8.68 -6.81 18.16
N GLU A 140 -8.59 -6.08 17.05
CA GLU A 140 -7.80 -6.47 15.90
C GLU A 140 -6.30 -6.26 16.15
N MET A 141 -5.45 -7.18 15.68
CA MET A 141 -3.99 -7.04 15.82
C MET A 141 -3.46 -5.93 14.93
N LEU A 142 -2.70 -5.01 15.50
CA LEU A 142 -2.06 -3.93 14.77
C LEU A 142 -0.85 -4.45 14.00
N THR A 143 -1.07 -4.77 12.73
CA THR A 143 -0.01 -5.16 11.80
C THR A 143 0.41 -3.97 10.93
N GLU A 144 1.64 -4.00 10.39
CA GLU A 144 2.10 -3.03 9.40
C GLU A 144 1.17 -3.00 8.17
N ASN A 145 0.72 -4.18 7.74
CA ASN A 145 -0.24 -4.29 6.64
C ASN A 145 -1.56 -3.57 6.94
N LEU A 146 -2.08 -3.69 8.17
CA LEU A 146 -3.32 -2.99 8.57
C LEU A 146 -3.13 -1.47 8.50
N LEU A 147 -1.99 -0.94 8.94
CA LEU A 147 -1.68 0.48 8.83
C LEU A 147 -1.64 0.95 7.37
N VAL A 148 -0.91 0.22 6.52
CA VAL A 148 -0.78 0.56 5.09
C VAL A 148 -2.13 0.48 4.38
N THR A 149 -2.88 -0.59 4.57
CA THR A 149 -4.20 -0.78 3.92
C THR A 149 -5.20 0.26 4.39
N THR A 150 -5.23 0.58 5.68
CA THR A 150 -6.06 1.64 6.25
C THR A 150 -5.74 3.01 5.63
N LYS A 151 -4.47 3.35 5.55
CA LYS A 151 -4.02 4.61 4.94
C LYS A 151 -4.44 4.68 3.48
N ASN A 152 -4.19 3.62 2.71
CA ASN A 152 -4.53 3.55 1.30
C ASN A 152 -6.04 3.63 1.08
N TYR A 153 -6.83 2.93 1.89
CA TYR A 153 -8.29 2.97 1.83
C TYR A 153 -8.83 4.40 1.97
N PHE A 154 -8.43 5.12 3.02
CA PHE A 154 -8.90 6.49 3.23
C PHE A 154 -8.36 7.46 2.17
N THR A 155 -7.11 7.28 1.73
CA THR A 155 -6.54 8.10 0.65
C THR A 155 -7.36 7.90 -0.62
N LYS A 156 -7.52 6.65 -1.09
CA LYS A 156 -8.29 6.33 -2.30
C LYS A 156 -9.73 6.85 -2.21
N LYS A 157 -10.40 6.65 -1.08
CA LYS A 157 -11.79 7.10 -0.86
C LYS A 157 -12.00 8.60 -1.08
N TYR A 158 -10.99 9.41 -0.86
CA TYR A 158 -11.06 10.86 -1.08
C TYR A 158 -10.51 11.25 -2.45
N THR A 159 -9.48 10.58 -2.97
CA THR A 159 -9.00 10.82 -4.34
C THR A 159 -10.08 10.52 -5.38
N ASP A 160 -10.84 9.43 -5.20
CA ASP A 160 -11.99 9.07 -6.05
C ASP A 160 -13.13 10.12 -6.01
N LYS A 161 -13.08 11.04 -5.07
CA LYS A 161 -14.00 12.19 -4.98
C LYS A 161 -13.40 13.50 -5.50
N GLY A 162 -12.20 13.44 -6.08
CA GLY A 162 -11.48 14.57 -6.64
C GLY A 162 -10.61 15.35 -5.63
N TYR A 163 -10.33 14.78 -4.44
CA TYR A 163 -9.41 15.36 -3.48
C TYR A 163 -8.00 14.77 -3.66
N LEU A 164 -7.32 15.08 -4.76
CA LEU A 164 -6.04 14.45 -5.13
C LEU A 164 -4.89 14.72 -4.14
N LYS A 165 -4.98 15.77 -3.34
CA LYS A 165 -3.98 16.15 -2.33
C LYS A 165 -4.34 15.65 -0.93
N THR A 166 -5.22 14.65 -0.82
CA THR A 166 -5.58 14.07 0.47
C THR A 166 -4.34 13.48 1.15
N LYS A 167 -4.13 13.86 2.39
CA LYS A 167 -3.10 13.30 3.26
C LYS A 167 -3.78 12.56 4.40
N VAL A 168 -3.38 11.31 4.61
CA VAL A 168 -3.83 10.48 5.72
C VAL A 168 -2.63 10.14 6.57
N SER A 169 -2.69 10.46 7.85
CA SER A 169 -1.70 10.04 8.84
C SER A 169 -2.36 9.15 9.89
N LEU A 170 -1.62 8.16 10.34
CA LEU A 170 -2.01 7.25 11.41
C LEU A 170 -1.07 7.48 12.58
N ASP A 171 -1.64 7.74 13.75
CA ASP A 171 -0.92 7.87 15.00
C ASP A 171 -1.40 6.80 15.95
N THR A 172 -0.47 6.06 16.54
CA THR A 172 -0.77 4.99 17.50
C THR A 172 -0.13 5.31 18.84
N LYS A 173 -0.91 5.19 19.92
CA LYS A 173 -0.45 5.42 21.27
C LYS A 173 -0.74 4.20 22.12
N LYS A 174 0.23 3.79 22.93
CA LYS A 174 0.05 2.70 23.90
C LYS A 174 -1.12 3.05 24.84
N ASP A 175 -2.03 2.10 24.99
CA ASP A 175 -3.08 2.20 26.00
C ASP A 175 -2.53 1.69 27.33
N THR A 176 -2.54 2.53 28.35
CA THR A 176 -2.05 2.16 29.68
C THR A 176 -3.09 1.44 30.52
N SER A 177 -4.34 1.40 30.07
CA SER A 177 -5.45 0.73 30.77
C SER A 177 -5.54 -0.77 30.46
N GLN A 178 -4.91 -1.22 29.39
CA GLN A 178 -4.92 -2.60 28.95
C GLN A 178 -3.51 -3.07 28.55
N THR A 179 -3.22 -4.34 28.85
CA THR A 179 -1.94 -4.96 28.50
C THR A 179 -1.83 -5.11 26.97
N ASN A 180 -0.70 -4.72 26.41
CA ASN A 180 -0.36 -4.82 24.99
C ASN A 180 -1.45 -4.28 24.05
N ALA A 181 -2.10 -3.17 24.44
CA ALA A 181 -3.13 -2.50 23.67
C ALA A 181 -2.67 -1.12 23.18
N VAL A 182 -3.21 -0.69 22.05
CA VAL A 182 -2.94 0.61 21.45
C VAL A 182 -4.22 1.29 20.99
N ASN A 183 -4.27 2.61 21.14
CA ASN A 183 -5.30 3.46 20.57
C ASN A 183 -4.78 4.05 19.27
N MET A 184 -5.57 3.93 18.18
CA MET A 184 -5.21 4.44 16.86
C MET A 184 -6.04 5.67 16.51
N ARG A 185 -5.37 6.74 16.10
CA ARG A 185 -6.00 7.93 15.54
C ARG A 185 -5.68 8.05 14.07
N VAL A 186 -6.70 8.08 13.25
CA VAL A 186 -6.61 8.38 11.81
C VAL A 186 -6.90 9.86 11.62
N TYR A 187 -5.93 10.62 11.12
CA TYR A 187 -6.13 12.02 10.77
C TYR A 187 -6.23 12.15 9.24
N ILE A 188 -7.32 12.76 8.76
CA ILE A 188 -7.60 12.93 7.33
C ILE A 188 -7.61 14.43 6.99
N ASP A 189 -6.58 14.89 6.28
CA ASP A 189 -6.59 16.18 5.61
C ASP A 189 -7.00 15.96 4.15
N LYS A 190 -8.23 16.30 3.83
CA LYS A 190 -8.77 16.13 2.46
C LYS A 190 -8.13 17.08 1.45
N GLY A 191 -7.65 18.24 1.91
CA GLY A 191 -7.28 19.32 1.01
C GLY A 191 -8.47 19.87 0.23
N ALA A 192 -8.17 20.54 -0.89
CA ALA A 192 -9.17 21.08 -1.82
C ALA A 192 -9.50 20.05 -2.92
N LYS A 193 -10.73 20.12 -3.46
CA LYS A 193 -11.07 19.41 -4.70
C LYS A 193 -10.30 20.02 -5.86
N ILE A 194 -9.68 19.18 -6.66
CA ILE A 194 -8.96 19.60 -7.85
C ILE A 194 -9.95 19.71 -9.01
N LYS A 195 -9.89 20.84 -9.72
CA LYS A 195 -10.76 21.16 -10.86
C LYS A 195 -9.96 21.24 -12.14
N ILE A 196 -10.58 20.84 -13.24
CA ILE A 196 -10.01 20.96 -14.58
C ILE A 196 -10.27 22.36 -15.07
N LYS A 197 -9.19 23.12 -15.34
CA LYS A 197 -9.26 24.49 -15.87
C LYS A 197 -9.39 24.44 -17.40
N ASN A 198 -8.50 23.72 -18.07
CA ASN A 198 -8.49 23.58 -19.53
C ASN A 198 -8.33 22.11 -19.94
N ILE A 199 -8.92 21.76 -21.10
CA ILE A 199 -8.65 20.50 -21.80
C ILE A 199 -8.23 20.88 -23.23
N ARG A 200 -6.97 20.63 -23.55
CA ARG A 200 -6.37 20.89 -24.85
C ARG A 200 -6.11 19.58 -25.58
N PHE A 201 -6.31 19.62 -26.91
CA PHE A 201 -6.01 18.51 -27.79
C PHE A 201 -4.97 18.92 -28.81
N HIS A 202 -4.04 18.02 -29.09
CA HIS A 202 -2.97 18.19 -30.07
C HIS A 202 -3.00 17.05 -31.08
N GLY A 203 -2.68 17.32 -32.34
CA GLY A 203 -2.70 16.30 -33.43
C GLY A 203 -4.07 16.04 -34.06
N ASN A 204 -5.13 16.64 -33.53
CA ASN A 204 -6.50 16.50 -34.03
C ASN A 204 -6.78 17.43 -35.23
N GLN A 205 -6.47 16.95 -36.43
CA GLN A 205 -6.67 17.72 -37.68
C GLN A 205 -8.06 17.50 -38.32
N LYS A 206 -8.65 16.34 -38.14
CA LYS A 206 -9.93 15.93 -38.77
C LYS A 206 -11.13 16.16 -37.84
N VAL A 207 -10.95 15.96 -36.53
CA VAL A 207 -12.02 16.14 -35.56
C VAL A 207 -11.72 17.36 -34.69
N SER A 208 -12.64 18.32 -34.64
CA SER A 208 -12.41 19.57 -33.88
C SER A 208 -12.30 19.32 -32.37
N SER A 209 -11.45 20.10 -31.68
CA SER A 209 -11.30 20.02 -30.23
C SER A 209 -12.60 20.25 -29.46
N LYS A 210 -13.56 21.01 -30.03
CA LYS A 210 -14.90 21.18 -29.45
C LYS A 210 -15.67 19.85 -29.45
N LYS A 211 -15.60 19.11 -30.55
CA LYS A 211 -16.25 17.80 -30.71
C LYS A 211 -15.59 16.77 -29.79
N LEU A 212 -14.25 16.74 -29.70
CA LEU A 212 -13.51 15.86 -28.80
C LEU A 212 -13.88 16.11 -27.34
N ARG A 213 -13.96 17.38 -26.90
CA ARG A 213 -14.44 17.70 -25.54
C ARG A 213 -15.87 17.19 -25.27
N SER A 214 -16.71 17.06 -26.30
CA SER A 214 -18.06 16.50 -26.09
C SER A 214 -18.06 15.00 -25.86
N TYR A 215 -17.07 14.27 -26.34
CA TYR A 215 -16.91 12.84 -26.14
C TYR A 215 -16.48 12.47 -24.72
N LEU A 216 -15.74 13.34 -24.04
CA LEU A 216 -15.44 13.18 -22.63
C LEU A 216 -16.74 13.37 -21.83
N LYS A 217 -17.32 12.28 -21.29
CA LYS A 217 -18.63 12.33 -20.61
C LYS A 217 -18.52 12.89 -19.19
N ASN A 218 -17.53 12.43 -18.44
CA ASN A 218 -17.33 12.72 -17.03
C ASN A 218 -16.34 13.86 -16.81
N THR A 219 -15.31 13.94 -17.65
CA THR A 219 -14.21 14.91 -17.58
C THR A 219 -14.62 16.21 -18.26
N LYS A 220 -14.88 17.24 -17.48
CA LYS A 220 -15.33 18.54 -18.02
C LYS A 220 -14.44 19.67 -17.51
N GLN A 221 -14.02 20.54 -18.42
CA GLN A 221 -13.33 21.79 -18.03
C GLN A 221 -14.30 22.80 -17.37
N LYS A 222 -13.76 23.65 -16.52
CA LYS A 222 -14.48 24.77 -15.91
C LYS A 222 -14.95 25.72 -17.02
N PHE A 223 -16.26 26.05 -17.03
CA PHE A 223 -16.83 26.99 -17.98
C PHE A 223 -17.56 28.12 -17.22
N TRP A 224 -17.32 29.35 -17.61
CA TRP A 224 -17.79 30.54 -16.88
C TRP A 224 -19.31 30.61 -16.75
N GLY A 225 -20.09 30.11 -17.73
CA GLY A 225 -21.54 30.08 -17.73
C GLY A 225 -22.19 28.86 -17.07
N ARG A 226 -21.43 27.98 -16.39
CA ARG A 226 -21.97 26.72 -15.80
C ARG A 226 -21.43 26.49 -14.41
N PHE A 227 -21.85 27.35 -13.45
CA PHE A 227 -21.39 27.28 -12.05
C PHE A 227 -21.75 25.97 -11.34
N TRP A 228 -22.79 25.27 -11.79
CA TRP A 228 -23.31 24.00 -11.22
C TRP A 228 -22.74 22.74 -11.85
N LYS A 229 -22.05 22.79 -12.99
CA LYS A 229 -21.43 21.59 -13.57
C LYS A 229 -20.10 21.28 -12.91
N ASN A 230 -19.97 20.00 -12.55
CA ASN A 230 -18.82 19.46 -11.85
C ASN A 230 -17.61 19.41 -12.79
N SER A 231 -16.60 20.22 -12.53
CA SER A 231 -15.32 20.21 -13.25
C SER A 231 -14.22 19.55 -12.42
N LYS A 232 -14.58 18.67 -11.48
CA LYS A 232 -13.61 17.92 -10.67
C LYS A 232 -12.86 16.94 -11.56
N TYR A 233 -11.59 16.73 -11.23
CA TYR A 233 -10.80 15.66 -11.83
C TYR A 233 -10.95 14.40 -10.98
N ILE A 234 -11.29 13.28 -11.61
CA ILE A 234 -11.28 11.93 -11.04
C ILE A 234 -10.55 11.05 -12.05
N GLU A 235 -9.47 10.44 -11.63
CA GLU A 235 -8.56 9.72 -12.52
C GLU A 235 -9.23 8.55 -13.25
N GLU A 236 -10.05 7.76 -12.57
CA GLU A 236 -10.78 6.64 -13.15
C GLU A 236 -11.78 7.13 -14.23
N GLU A 237 -12.59 8.17 -13.90
CA GLU A 237 -13.53 8.79 -14.84
C GLU A 237 -12.79 9.37 -16.07
N TYR A 238 -11.58 9.89 -15.87
CA TYR A 238 -10.76 10.42 -16.97
C TYR A 238 -10.24 9.32 -17.89
N LYS A 239 -9.76 8.21 -17.34
CA LYS A 239 -9.31 7.05 -18.13
C LYS A 239 -10.46 6.48 -18.97
N GLU A 240 -11.63 6.29 -18.37
CA GLU A 240 -12.84 5.86 -19.11
C GLU A 240 -13.20 6.82 -20.25
N ASP A 241 -13.06 8.13 -20.02
CA ASP A 241 -13.32 9.14 -21.04
C ASP A 241 -12.27 9.11 -22.17
N LEU A 242 -11.01 8.78 -21.90
CA LEU A 242 -9.98 8.58 -22.92
C LEU A 242 -10.30 7.37 -23.80
N ASP A 243 -10.70 6.25 -23.19
CA ASP A 243 -11.12 5.06 -23.94
C ASP A 243 -12.35 5.37 -24.81
N ASN A 244 -13.39 6.02 -24.25
CA ASN A 244 -14.57 6.45 -25.00
C ASN A 244 -14.21 7.43 -26.14
N LEU A 245 -13.18 8.24 -25.97
CA LEU A 245 -12.69 9.15 -27.01
C LEU A 245 -12.20 8.36 -28.24
N ILE A 246 -11.40 7.29 -28.01
CA ILE A 246 -10.89 6.43 -29.07
C ILE A 246 -12.02 5.65 -29.74
N ASP A 247 -12.96 5.11 -28.96
CA ASP A 247 -14.15 4.45 -29.50
C ASP A 247 -14.94 5.38 -30.44
N LYS A 248 -15.09 6.66 -30.02
CA LYS A 248 -15.76 7.67 -30.85
C LYS A 248 -15.00 8.03 -32.15
N TYR A 249 -13.69 7.91 -32.18
CA TYR A 249 -12.90 7.97 -33.39
C TYR A 249 -13.16 6.74 -34.28
N GLY A 250 -13.19 5.55 -33.69
CA GLY A 250 -13.52 4.30 -34.38
C GLY A 250 -14.89 4.34 -35.05
N GLU A 251 -15.94 4.84 -34.35
CA GLU A 251 -17.29 5.03 -34.89
C GLU A 251 -17.33 5.97 -36.13
N GLN A 252 -16.34 6.87 -36.25
CA GLN A 252 -16.21 7.77 -37.39
C GLN A 252 -15.31 7.22 -38.51
N GLY A 253 -14.85 5.98 -38.37
CA GLY A 253 -13.98 5.32 -39.34
C GLY A 253 -12.47 5.55 -39.13
N PHE A 254 -12.06 6.19 -38.07
CA PHE A 254 -10.64 6.37 -37.71
C PHE A 254 -10.15 5.18 -36.90
N ARG A 255 -9.98 4.03 -37.53
CA ARG A 255 -9.62 2.77 -36.88
C ARG A 255 -8.27 2.80 -36.16
N ASP A 256 -7.31 3.57 -36.71
CA ASP A 256 -5.95 3.63 -36.21
C ASP A 256 -5.73 4.80 -35.24
N ALA A 257 -6.83 5.47 -34.85
CA ALA A 257 -6.75 6.56 -33.89
C ALA A 257 -6.22 6.08 -32.53
N ARG A 258 -5.28 6.83 -31.97
CA ARG A 258 -4.69 6.51 -30.68
C ARG A 258 -4.27 7.77 -29.91
N ILE A 259 -4.21 7.64 -28.62
CA ILE A 259 -3.60 8.63 -27.73
C ILE A 259 -2.12 8.35 -27.67
N ILE A 260 -1.30 9.34 -28.03
CA ILE A 260 0.17 9.26 -27.96
C ILE A 260 0.66 9.59 -26.56
N SER A 261 0.08 10.60 -25.94
CA SER A 261 0.35 11.00 -24.58
C SER A 261 -0.80 11.81 -24.01
N ASP A 262 -0.94 11.75 -22.69
CA ASP A 262 -1.76 12.64 -21.91
C ASP A 262 -0.92 13.21 -20.76
N THR A 263 -1.00 14.52 -20.57
CA THR A 263 -0.20 15.22 -19.57
C THR A 263 -1.10 16.07 -18.68
N ILE A 264 -0.86 15.95 -17.37
CA ILE A 264 -1.56 16.73 -16.35
C ILE A 264 -0.62 17.78 -15.81
N THR A 265 -0.95 19.05 -16.04
CA THR A 265 -0.16 20.18 -15.56
C THR A 265 -0.88 20.88 -14.43
N TRP A 266 -0.20 21.04 -13.29
CA TRP A 266 -0.72 21.80 -12.15
C TRP A 266 -0.58 23.29 -12.38
N ASN A 267 -1.65 24.04 -12.12
CA ASN A 267 -1.61 25.49 -12.14
C ASN A 267 -1.11 26.04 -10.79
N ASP A 268 -0.62 27.29 -10.79
CA ASP A 268 -0.04 27.98 -9.63
C ASP A 268 -0.99 28.07 -8.42
N ASP A 269 -2.29 28.05 -8.66
CA ASP A 269 -3.32 28.05 -7.60
C ASP A 269 -3.36 26.76 -6.78
N ASN A 270 -2.63 25.72 -7.20
CA ASN A 270 -2.61 24.40 -6.60
C ASN A 270 -3.99 23.73 -6.40
N LYS A 271 -5.04 24.27 -7.05
CA LYS A 271 -6.43 23.80 -6.99
C LYS A 271 -7.00 23.44 -8.36
N THR A 272 -6.29 23.82 -9.42
CA THR A 272 -6.68 23.52 -10.79
C THR A 272 -5.56 22.84 -11.57
N ILE A 273 -5.97 22.05 -12.58
CA ILE A 273 -5.07 21.39 -13.52
C ILE A 273 -5.51 21.66 -14.94
N ASP A 274 -4.56 21.61 -15.85
CA ASP A 274 -4.77 21.56 -17.28
C ASP A 274 -4.48 20.12 -17.76
N LEU A 275 -5.30 19.66 -18.72
CA LEU A 275 -5.13 18.37 -19.38
C LEU A 275 -4.72 18.61 -20.82
N ASP A 276 -3.58 18.10 -21.24
CA ASP A 276 -3.06 18.13 -22.60
C ASP A 276 -3.05 16.71 -23.18
N ILE A 277 -3.87 16.48 -24.20
CA ILE A 277 -4.06 15.16 -24.83
C ILE A 277 -3.54 15.22 -26.24
N THR A 278 -2.48 14.47 -26.53
CA THR A 278 -1.88 14.35 -27.86
C THR A 278 -2.42 13.11 -28.56
N LEU A 279 -2.97 13.30 -29.74
CA LEU A 279 -3.63 12.27 -30.54
C LEU A 279 -2.90 12.05 -31.86
N GLU A 280 -3.01 10.84 -32.38
CA GLU A 280 -2.76 10.51 -33.77
C GLU A 280 -4.07 9.95 -34.34
N GLU A 281 -4.67 10.66 -35.32
CA GLU A 281 -5.99 10.28 -35.86
C GLU A 281 -5.91 9.14 -36.88
N GLY A 282 -4.76 8.99 -37.55
CA GLY A 282 -4.60 8.02 -38.63
C GLY A 282 -5.42 8.36 -39.90
N LYS A 283 -5.65 7.35 -40.73
CA LYS A 283 -6.49 7.45 -41.92
C LYS A 283 -7.93 7.11 -41.59
N ARG A 284 -8.85 7.72 -42.34
CA ARG A 284 -10.27 7.34 -42.25
C ARG A 284 -10.52 6.18 -43.17
N TYR A 285 -11.10 5.11 -42.66
CA TYR A 285 -11.50 3.93 -43.38
C TYR A 285 -12.99 3.97 -43.70
N TYR A 286 -13.36 3.42 -44.84
CA TYR A 286 -14.74 3.29 -45.28
C TYR A 286 -14.99 1.83 -45.64
N PHE A 287 -16.20 1.36 -45.48
CA PHE A 287 -16.59 0.05 -45.96
C PHE A 287 -16.62 0.06 -47.49
N GLY A 288 -16.01 -0.94 -48.12
CA GLY A 288 -16.13 -1.22 -49.54
C GLY A 288 -17.44 -1.93 -49.85
N ASP A 289 -17.43 -2.72 -50.93
CA ASP A 289 -18.63 -3.50 -51.31
C ASP A 289 -18.83 -4.66 -50.31
N ILE A 290 -20.05 -4.75 -49.79
CA ILE A 290 -20.45 -5.79 -48.84
C ILE A 290 -21.15 -6.88 -49.67
N LYS A 291 -20.60 -8.09 -49.61
CA LYS A 291 -21.16 -9.28 -50.26
C LYS A 291 -21.68 -10.25 -49.22
N PHE A 292 -22.88 -10.72 -49.40
CA PHE A 292 -23.46 -11.78 -48.58
C PHE A 292 -23.33 -13.11 -49.33
N LEU A 293 -22.83 -14.13 -48.66
CA LEU A 293 -22.64 -15.49 -49.16
C LEU A 293 -23.39 -16.48 -48.27
N GLY A 294 -24.07 -17.44 -48.86
CA GLY A 294 -24.80 -18.49 -48.11
C GLY A 294 -26.12 -18.05 -47.49
N ASN A 295 -26.67 -16.92 -47.90
CA ASN A 295 -27.93 -16.38 -47.38
C ASN A 295 -29.16 -17.03 -48.06
N VAL A 296 -29.53 -18.22 -47.58
CA VAL A 296 -30.67 -19.00 -48.14
C VAL A 296 -32.03 -18.45 -47.67
N ASN A 297 -32.13 -17.96 -46.43
CA ASN A 297 -33.39 -17.55 -45.81
C ASN A 297 -33.73 -16.07 -45.95
N TYR A 298 -32.76 -15.23 -46.27
CA TYR A 298 -32.94 -13.77 -46.41
C TYR A 298 -32.31 -13.29 -47.67
N SER A 299 -33.01 -12.42 -48.40
CA SER A 299 -32.46 -11.80 -49.61
C SER A 299 -31.29 -10.84 -49.25
N THR A 300 -30.37 -10.64 -50.18
CA THR A 300 -29.27 -9.68 -50.04
C THR A 300 -29.77 -8.29 -49.64
N ASP A 301 -30.89 -7.83 -50.24
CA ASP A 301 -31.51 -6.53 -49.96
C ASP A 301 -32.04 -6.45 -48.51
N GLN A 302 -32.61 -7.54 -48.00
CA GLN A 302 -33.05 -7.59 -46.61
C GLN A 302 -31.87 -7.52 -45.66
N LEU A 303 -30.81 -8.30 -45.90
CA LEU A 303 -29.60 -8.29 -45.09
C LEU A 303 -28.91 -6.93 -45.13
N GLN A 304 -28.88 -6.26 -46.28
CA GLN A 304 -28.27 -4.93 -46.42
C GLN A 304 -29.02 -3.86 -45.63
N ARG A 305 -30.37 -3.96 -45.53
CA ARG A 305 -31.17 -3.05 -44.68
C ARG A 305 -30.91 -3.28 -43.17
N PHE A 306 -30.67 -4.52 -42.74
CA PHE A 306 -30.36 -4.84 -41.35
C PHE A 306 -28.99 -4.35 -40.94
N LEU A 307 -28.00 -4.33 -41.79
CA LEU A 307 -26.61 -4.01 -41.49
C LEU A 307 -26.37 -2.57 -41.03
N LYS A 308 -27.26 -1.62 -41.34
CA LYS A 308 -27.13 -0.18 -40.99
C LYS A 308 -25.74 0.44 -41.26
N ILE A 309 -24.95 -0.20 -42.14
CA ILE A 309 -23.64 0.28 -42.58
C ILE A 309 -23.86 1.15 -43.81
N GLN A 310 -23.41 2.41 -43.75
CA GLN A 310 -23.36 3.32 -44.90
C GLN A 310 -21.94 3.33 -45.47
N LYS A 311 -21.85 3.38 -46.84
CA LYS A 311 -20.57 3.55 -47.55
C LYS A 311 -19.89 4.88 -47.25
#